data_ee3ce626249af3c824014e975119082d
#
_entry.id   ee3ce626249af3c824014e975119082d
#
_cell.length_a   1.000
_cell.length_b   1.000
_cell.length_c   1.000
_cell.angle_alpha   90.00
_cell.angle_beta   90.00
_cell.angle_gamma   90.00
#
_symmetry.space_group_name_H-M   'P 1'
#
loop_
_entity.id
_entity.type
_entity.pdbx_description
1 polymer ?
#
loop_
_entity_poly.entity_id
_entity_poly.type
_entity_poly.pdbx_seq_one_letter_code
_entity_poly.pdbx_strand_id
1 'polypeptide(L)'
;MAVFSLVQVFLASMLLGIVLGDYKLGTNPFILLRENPEFANLPFINMPNYLAKLDGRGLNPLLQNYWMTIHPPTLFLGFSSTLPPFAFALAGLWKRDFTTWQKPALTWTFFSIMILGTGILMGGAWAYEALSFGGFWAWDPVENSSLVPWLVMVAAGHVMIINKNKGGSLFMTHLLTIASFLLVLYSTFLTRSGILGNSSVHAFTDLGMQGQLVIYVLTFIFLCVALLIHDKLIRVSYIMCSLLILAISILYGYKKICLLGWLTASTGITIYSYMKYFPKEEEEESLYSREFWMFIGALVLLLSSLVITYFTSIPVLNKLFNLEKAPLKVAEYNLWQVPFAIIVLVLIAITQFFRYKKTDPKLLFKNLRWSALLAIVFGLTCSIPLYFLRDYSAASNLEKWNLISYSLLFIAGLFAVFANGEYWLRILKGKIRHAGSSIAHIGFALILIGALISTSKNKPYHKTNLKNK
;
A
#
# COMPACT_ATOMS: atom_id res chain seq x y z
N MET A 1 6.29 -18.88 -15.27
CA MET A 1 7.31 -19.64 -14.53
C MET A 1 8.62 -18.85 -14.36
N ALA A 2 9.26 -18.31 -15.41
CA ALA A 2 10.54 -17.58 -15.27
C ALA A 2 10.50 -16.44 -14.21
N VAL A 3 9.44 -15.65 -14.18
CA VAL A 3 9.27 -14.57 -13.18
C VAL A 3 9.23 -15.13 -11.76
N PHE A 4 8.50 -16.21 -11.53
CA PHE A 4 8.47 -16.88 -10.21
C PHE A 4 9.86 -17.38 -9.81
N SER A 5 10.55 -18.05 -10.70
CA SER A 5 11.92 -18.56 -10.43
C SER A 5 12.88 -17.41 -10.11
N LEU A 6 12.79 -16.28 -10.84
CA LEU A 6 13.63 -15.12 -10.58
C LEU A 6 13.36 -14.53 -9.18
N VAL A 7 12.10 -14.41 -8.78
CA VAL A 7 11.73 -13.96 -7.42
C VAL A 7 12.28 -14.93 -6.37
N GLN A 8 12.16 -16.24 -6.58
CA GLN A 8 12.69 -17.25 -5.65
C GLN A 8 14.21 -17.19 -5.55
N VAL A 9 14.93 -16.97 -6.65
CA VAL A 9 16.39 -16.77 -6.62
C VAL A 9 16.77 -15.58 -5.76
N PHE A 10 16.09 -14.46 -5.90
CA PHE A 10 16.34 -13.28 -5.04
C PHE A 10 16.03 -13.54 -3.57
N LEU A 11 14.91 -14.20 -3.27
CA LEU A 11 14.56 -14.58 -1.89
C LEU A 11 15.56 -15.57 -1.29
N ALA A 12 15.95 -16.58 -2.04
CA ALA A 12 16.94 -17.56 -1.60
C ALA A 12 18.32 -16.92 -1.37
N SER A 13 18.71 -15.95 -2.20
CA SER A 13 19.97 -15.23 -2.03
C SER A 13 20.06 -14.46 -0.72
N MET A 14 18.92 -14.07 -0.14
CA MET A 14 18.88 -13.38 1.17
C MET A 14 19.30 -14.28 2.34
N LEU A 15 19.35 -15.60 2.16
CA LEU A 15 19.73 -16.57 3.18
C LEU A 15 21.21 -17.02 3.09
N LEU A 16 21.96 -16.53 2.08
CA LEU A 16 23.32 -17.05 1.82
C LEU A 16 24.36 -16.61 2.85
N GLY A 17 24.31 -15.36 3.32
CA GLY A 17 25.27 -14.83 4.28
C GLY A 17 26.72 -14.75 3.73
N ILE A 18 26.88 -14.52 2.41
CA ILE A 18 28.19 -14.43 1.76
C ILE A 18 28.70 -12.99 1.85
N VAL A 19 29.97 -12.83 2.24
CA VAL A 19 30.66 -11.51 2.29
C VAL A 19 31.65 -11.46 1.15
N LEU A 20 31.53 -10.46 0.27
CA LEU A 20 32.40 -10.20 -0.88
C LEU A 20 32.98 -8.78 -0.76
N GLY A 21 34.15 -8.67 -0.14
CA GLY A 21 34.71 -7.35 0.22
C GLY A 21 33.77 -6.60 1.16
N ASP A 22 33.38 -5.39 0.78
CA ASP A 22 32.45 -4.55 1.56
C ASP A 22 30.98 -4.91 1.32
N TYR A 23 30.68 -5.88 0.47
CA TYR A 23 29.30 -6.26 0.11
C TYR A 23 28.89 -7.54 0.82
N LYS A 24 27.74 -7.50 1.49
CA LYS A 24 27.10 -8.65 2.11
C LYS A 24 25.92 -9.10 1.26
N LEU A 25 25.93 -10.37 0.85
CA LEU A 25 24.83 -11.01 0.13
C LEU A 25 24.06 -11.91 1.09
N GLY A 26 22.94 -11.43 1.56
CA GLY A 26 22.08 -12.11 2.52
C GLY A 26 22.65 -12.16 3.95
N THR A 27 21.88 -12.78 4.81
CA THR A 27 22.26 -13.06 6.21
C THR A 27 21.92 -14.49 6.51
N ASN A 28 22.94 -15.30 6.86
CA ASN A 28 22.72 -16.70 7.20
C ASN A 28 22.01 -16.81 8.57
N PRO A 29 20.71 -17.22 8.61
CA PRO A 29 20.00 -17.36 9.88
C PRO A 29 20.38 -18.63 10.66
N PHE A 30 21.21 -19.51 10.08
CA PHE A 30 21.62 -20.81 10.66
C PHE A 30 23.01 -20.76 11.27
N ILE A 31 23.68 -19.60 11.27
CA ILE A 31 25.00 -19.47 11.91
C ILE A 31 24.86 -19.68 13.44
N LEU A 32 25.72 -20.50 14.00
CA LEU A 32 25.72 -20.69 15.44
C LEU A 32 26.20 -19.44 16.16
N LEU A 33 25.69 -19.19 17.37
CA LEU A 33 26.03 -17.99 18.16
C LEU A 33 27.56 -17.87 18.34
N ARG A 34 28.25 -18.97 18.59
CA ARG A 34 29.72 -19.04 18.76
C ARG A 34 30.50 -18.78 17.46
N GLU A 35 29.86 -18.94 16.31
CA GLU A 35 30.49 -18.76 14.99
C GLU A 35 30.17 -17.35 14.42
N ASN A 36 29.28 -16.61 15.04
CA ASN A 36 28.96 -15.25 14.64
C ASN A 36 30.09 -14.30 15.10
N PRO A 37 30.78 -13.61 14.18
CA PRO A 37 31.87 -12.70 14.53
C PRO A 37 31.50 -11.61 15.55
N GLU A 38 30.23 -11.18 15.55
CA GLU A 38 29.74 -10.16 16.48
C GLU A 38 29.73 -10.67 17.95
N PHE A 39 29.55 -11.97 18.15
CA PHE A 39 29.45 -12.59 19.46
C PHE A 39 30.68 -13.42 19.84
N ALA A 40 31.54 -13.74 18.88
CA ALA A 40 32.71 -14.62 19.10
C ALA A 40 33.67 -14.12 20.20
N ASN A 41 33.73 -12.80 20.41
CA ASN A 41 34.59 -12.15 21.41
C ASN A 41 33.91 -11.96 22.78
N LEU A 42 32.66 -12.40 22.96
CA LEU A 42 32.00 -12.28 24.25
C LEU A 42 32.61 -13.28 25.26
N PRO A 43 33.01 -12.84 26.46
CA PRO A 43 33.78 -13.65 27.39
C PRO A 43 33.14 -14.99 27.77
N PHE A 44 31.81 -15.05 27.78
CA PHE A 44 31.09 -16.25 28.20
C PHE A 44 30.96 -17.32 27.10
N ILE A 45 31.07 -16.95 25.81
CA ILE A 45 30.88 -17.89 24.69
C ILE A 45 31.95 -18.98 24.64
N ASN A 46 33.18 -18.65 25.09
CA ASN A 46 34.30 -19.56 25.13
C ASN A 46 34.33 -20.41 26.41
N MET A 47 33.38 -20.27 27.32
CA MET A 47 33.30 -21.05 28.54
C MET A 47 32.67 -22.43 28.28
N PRO A 48 33.18 -23.52 28.88
CA PRO A 48 32.43 -24.77 28.95
C PRO A 48 31.03 -24.49 29.54
N ASN A 49 30.00 -25.07 28.98
CA ASN A 49 28.61 -24.87 29.41
C ASN A 49 28.07 -23.46 29.26
N TYR A 50 28.55 -22.65 28.30
CA TYR A 50 28.01 -21.30 28.07
C TYR A 50 26.51 -21.30 27.81
N LEU A 51 25.95 -22.36 27.20
CA LEU A 51 24.53 -22.52 26.96
C LEU A 51 23.70 -22.50 28.26
N ALA A 52 24.23 -23.05 29.37
CA ALA A 52 23.55 -23.02 30.65
C ALA A 52 23.49 -21.60 31.28
N LYS A 53 24.32 -20.67 30.77
CA LYS A 53 24.34 -19.27 31.20
C LYS A 53 23.51 -18.35 30.31
N LEU A 54 23.00 -18.87 29.18
CA LEU A 54 22.12 -18.16 28.28
C LEU A 54 20.68 -18.30 28.79
N ASP A 55 20.27 -17.37 29.64
CA ASP A 55 18.86 -17.23 30.02
C ASP A 55 18.17 -16.28 29.05
N GLY A 56 17.18 -16.77 28.34
CA GLY A 56 16.39 -15.96 27.40
C GLY A 56 15.46 -15.04 28.17
N ARG A 57 15.24 -13.83 27.66
CA ARG A 57 14.26 -12.88 28.22
C ARG A 57 12.80 -13.26 27.95
N GLY A 58 12.57 -14.36 27.23
CA GLY A 58 11.26 -14.75 26.74
C GLY A 58 10.74 -13.85 25.64
N LEU A 59 9.50 -14.07 25.23
CA LEU A 59 8.83 -13.26 24.22
C LEU A 59 8.43 -11.90 24.83
N ASN A 60 8.70 -10.81 24.09
CA ASN A 60 8.25 -9.48 24.47
C ASN A 60 6.74 -9.51 24.80
N PRO A 61 6.30 -8.96 25.96
CA PRO A 61 4.88 -8.96 26.35
C PRO A 61 3.92 -8.42 25.28
N LEU A 62 4.34 -7.43 24.47
CA LEU A 62 3.54 -6.90 23.36
C LEU A 62 3.32 -7.92 22.22
N LEU A 63 4.19 -8.93 22.15
CA LEU A 63 4.08 -10.02 21.17
C LEU A 63 3.33 -11.24 21.73
N GLN A 64 3.02 -11.28 23.03
CA GLN A 64 2.27 -12.36 23.69
C GLN A 64 0.77 -12.22 23.45
N ASN A 65 0.38 -12.24 22.19
CA ASN A 65 -0.99 -12.08 21.75
C ASN A 65 -1.26 -13.06 20.58
N TYR A 66 -2.48 -13.57 20.44
CA TYR A 66 -2.84 -14.49 19.34
C TYR A 66 -2.69 -13.86 17.95
N TRP A 67 -2.79 -12.53 17.83
CA TRP A 67 -2.52 -11.81 16.59
C TRP A 67 -1.11 -12.05 16.06
N MET A 68 -0.13 -12.25 16.94
CA MET A 68 1.23 -12.61 16.55
C MET A 68 1.29 -13.90 15.73
N THR A 69 0.36 -14.83 15.98
CA THR A 69 0.31 -16.12 15.29
C THR A 69 -0.38 -16.03 13.93
N ILE A 70 -1.45 -15.23 13.80
CA ILE A 70 -2.32 -15.24 12.60
C ILE A 70 -2.08 -14.05 11.67
N HIS A 71 -1.73 -12.86 12.19
CA HIS A 71 -1.52 -11.66 11.37
C HIS A 71 -0.32 -11.77 10.42
N PRO A 72 0.92 -12.09 10.85
CA PRO A 72 2.06 -12.14 9.96
C PRO A 72 1.89 -13.13 8.80
N PRO A 73 1.47 -14.40 9.02
CA PRO A 73 1.24 -15.33 7.92
C PRO A 73 0.20 -14.83 6.91
N THR A 74 -0.89 -14.22 7.39
CA THR A 74 -1.94 -13.67 6.52
C THR A 74 -1.43 -12.50 5.70
N LEU A 75 -0.68 -11.57 6.31
CA LEU A 75 -0.09 -10.43 5.64
C LEU A 75 0.92 -10.87 4.56
N PHE A 76 1.82 -11.81 4.89
CA PHE A 76 2.81 -12.32 3.94
C PHE A 76 2.17 -13.15 2.81
N LEU A 77 1.10 -13.89 3.09
CA LEU A 77 0.29 -14.53 2.04
C LEU A 77 -0.30 -13.46 1.10
N GLY A 78 -0.78 -12.35 1.66
CA GLY A 78 -1.26 -11.18 0.92
C GLY A 78 -0.18 -10.63 0.00
N PHE A 79 1.01 -10.34 0.50
CA PHE A 79 2.15 -9.87 -0.30
C PHE A 79 2.55 -10.87 -1.39
N SER A 80 2.69 -12.14 -1.05
CA SER A 80 3.08 -13.19 -2.00
C SER A 80 2.05 -13.38 -3.11
N SER A 81 0.77 -13.21 -2.80
CA SER A 81 -0.34 -13.35 -3.77
C SER A 81 -0.36 -12.26 -4.83
N THR A 82 0.39 -11.15 -4.66
CA THR A 82 0.54 -10.12 -5.69
C THR A 82 1.46 -10.56 -6.85
N LEU A 83 2.28 -11.59 -6.63
CA LEU A 83 3.20 -12.12 -7.63
C LEU A 83 2.49 -12.78 -8.85
N PRO A 84 1.43 -13.60 -8.71
CA PRO A 84 0.73 -14.15 -9.86
C PRO A 84 0.20 -13.10 -10.85
N PRO A 85 -0.59 -12.07 -10.46
CA PRO A 85 -1.02 -11.04 -11.40
C PRO A 85 0.15 -10.27 -12.02
N PHE A 86 1.20 -9.98 -11.28
CA PHE A 86 2.44 -9.40 -11.79
C PHE A 86 3.07 -10.28 -12.87
N ALA A 87 3.22 -11.58 -12.61
CA ALA A 87 3.80 -12.52 -13.57
C ALA A 87 2.96 -12.65 -14.84
N PHE A 88 1.63 -12.62 -14.74
CA PHE A 88 0.74 -12.57 -15.89
C PHE A 88 0.90 -11.28 -16.70
N ALA A 89 1.00 -10.12 -16.03
CA ALA A 89 1.23 -8.84 -16.69
C ALA A 89 2.56 -8.83 -17.45
N LEU A 90 3.65 -9.31 -16.85
CA LEU A 90 4.94 -9.45 -17.54
C LEU A 90 4.90 -10.44 -18.70
N ALA A 91 4.18 -11.55 -18.55
CA ALA A 91 3.99 -12.50 -19.65
C ALA A 91 3.21 -11.87 -20.82
N GLY A 92 2.23 -11.02 -20.52
CA GLY A 92 1.51 -10.21 -21.51
C GLY A 92 2.45 -9.28 -22.27
N LEU A 93 3.29 -8.52 -21.57
CA LEU A 93 4.31 -7.66 -22.19
C LEU A 93 5.31 -8.46 -23.03
N TRP A 94 5.77 -9.60 -22.53
CA TRP A 94 6.71 -10.47 -23.26
C TRP A 94 6.11 -10.99 -24.57
N LYS A 95 4.85 -11.45 -24.54
CA LYS A 95 4.15 -11.99 -25.68
C LYS A 95 3.50 -10.93 -26.60
N ARG A 96 3.55 -9.66 -26.21
CA ARG A 96 2.84 -8.57 -26.87
C ARG A 96 1.31 -8.77 -26.90
N ASP A 97 0.80 -9.45 -25.90
CA ASP A 97 -0.61 -9.68 -25.70
C ASP A 97 -1.10 -8.82 -24.52
N PHE A 98 -1.81 -7.75 -24.82
CA PHE A 98 -2.24 -6.78 -23.82
C PHE A 98 -3.57 -7.12 -23.14
N THR A 99 -4.26 -8.17 -23.61
CA THR A 99 -5.65 -8.45 -23.21
C THR A 99 -5.85 -9.78 -22.51
N THR A 100 -5.35 -10.89 -23.07
CA THR A 100 -5.73 -12.26 -22.64
C THR A 100 -5.17 -12.61 -21.25
N TRP A 101 -4.04 -12.01 -20.84
CA TRP A 101 -3.43 -12.22 -19.53
C TRP A 101 -4.32 -11.75 -18.37
N GLN A 102 -5.22 -10.80 -18.62
CA GLN A 102 -6.05 -10.18 -17.59
C GLN A 102 -7.08 -11.13 -17.02
N LYS A 103 -7.62 -12.05 -17.84
CA LYS A 103 -8.63 -13.01 -17.39
C LYS A 103 -8.15 -13.90 -16.23
N PRO A 104 -7.02 -14.61 -16.32
CA PRO A 104 -6.49 -15.36 -15.18
C PRO A 104 -5.96 -14.45 -14.07
N ALA A 105 -5.39 -13.29 -14.39
CA ALA A 105 -4.86 -12.35 -13.41
C ALA A 105 -5.95 -11.75 -12.51
N LEU A 106 -7.15 -11.49 -13.04
CA LEU A 106 -8.26 -10.87 -12.30
C LEU A 106 -8.63 -11.66 -11.04
N THR A 107 -8.70 -12.99 -11.12
CA THR A 107 -9.00 -13.83 -9.96
C THR A 107 -7.94 -13.70 -8.87
N TRP A 108 -6.66 -13.72 -9.26
CA TRP A 108 -5.55 -13.54 -8.33
C TRP A 108 -5.51 -12.12 -7.75
N THR A 109 -5.83 -11.11 -8.56
CA THR A 109 -5.92 -9.71 -8.10
C THR A 109 -6.95 -9.57 -6.97
N PHE A 110 -8.16 -10.11 -7.14
CA PHE A 110 -9.18 -10.06 -6.09
C PHE A 110 -8.84 -10.91 -4.88
N PHE A 111 -8.21 -12.06 -5.08
CA PHE A 111 -7.68 -12.84 -3.96
C PHE A 111 -6.65 -12.04 -3.17
N SER A 112 -5.71 -11.36 -3.86
CA SER A 112 -4.69 -10.52 -3.22
C SER A 112 -5.29 -9.35 -2.46
N ILE A 113 -6.28 -8.66 -3.04
CA ILE A 113 -7.00 -7.57 -2.39
C ILE A 113 -7.64 -8.05 -1.09
N MET A 114 -8.30 -9.22 -1.12
CA MET A 114 -8.96 -9.79 0.04
C MET A 114 -7.95 -10.17 1.13
N ILE A 115 -6.94 -10.96 0.81
CA ILE A 115 -5.98 -11.48 1.80
C ILE A 115 -5.10 -10.39 2.36
N LEU A 116 -4.54 -9.51 1.50
CA LEU A 116 -3.69 -8.41 1.97
C LEU A 116 -4.51 -7.43 2.83
N GLY A 117 -5.71 -7.08 2.39
CA GLY A 117 -6.62 -6.24 3.18
C GLY A 117 -6.97 -6.86 4.53
N THR A 118 -7.25 -8.17 4.57
CA THR A 118 -7.49 -8.90 5.83
C THR A 118 -6.24 -8.84 6.73
N GLY A 119 -5.05 -9.08 6.19
CA GLY A 119 -3.80 -8.97 6.95
C GLY A 119 -3.59 -7.58 7.54
N ILE A 120 -3.83 -6.51 6.77
CA ILE A 120 -3.74 -5.12 7.25
C ILE A 120 -4.71 -4.88 8.40
N LEU A 121 -5.98 -5.33 8.29
CA LEU A 121 -6.98 -5.17 9.34
C LEU A 121 -6.62 -5.95 10.61
N MET A 122 -6.06 -7.15 10.48
CA MET A 122 -5.56 -7.91 11.63
C MET A 122 -4.42 -7.16 12.34
N GLY A 123 -3.53 -6.50 11.59
CA GLY A 123 -2.47 -5.66 12.15
C GLY A 123 -3.03 -4.46 12.92
N GLY A 124 -4.04 -3.78 12.36
CA GLY A 124 -4.74 -2.70 13.05
C GLY A 124 -5.44 -3.16 14.32
N ALA A 125 -6.07 -4.34 14.32
CA ALA A 125 -6.69 -4.91 15.53
C ALA A 125 -5.63 -5.24 16.59
N TRP A 126 -4.49 -5.80 16.20
CA TRP A 126 -3.37 -6.04 17.10
C TRP A 126 -2.82 -4.74 17.70
N ALA A 127 -2.59 -3.71 16.88
CA ALA A 127 -2.15 -2.40 17.33
C ALA A 127 -3.14 -1.80 18.35
N TYR A 128 -4.44 -1.96 18.12
CA TYR A 128 -5.49 -1.49 19.03
C TYR A 128 -5.46 -2.20 20.38
N GLU A 129 -5.30 -3.52 20.40
CA GLU A 129 -5.27 -4.33 21.62
C GLU A 129 -3.96 -4.16 22.39
N ALA A 130 -2.82 -4.05 21.72
CA ALA A 130 -1.51 -3.92 22.36
C ALA A 130 -1.26 -2.55 23.02
N LEU A 131 -2.15 -1.57 22.84
CA LEU A 131 -2.18 -0.26 23.50
C LEU A 131 -0.97 0.65 23.25
N SER A 132 0.14 0.15 22.74
CA SER A 132 1.41 0.88 22.59
C SER A 132 1.51 1.65 21.27
N PHE A 133 0.61 1.38 20.29
CA PHE A 133 0.69 1.92 18.94
C PHE A 133 -0.22 3.13 18.69
N GLY A 134 -0.92 3.64 19.69
CA GLY A 134 -1.75 4.84 19.56
C GLY A 134 -3.14 4.63 18.97
N GLY A 135 -3.61 3.40 18.82
CA GLY A 135 -4.94 3.04 18.36
C GLY A 135 -4.93 2.06 17.20
N PHE A 136 -6.05 1.97 16.48
CA PHE A 136 -6.22 1.05 15.36
C PHE A 136 -5.31 1.36 14.16
N TRP A 137 -4.99 2.65 13.93
CA TRP A 137 -4.14 3.10 12.83
C TRP A 137 -3.36 4.34 13.24
N ALA A 138 -2.05 4.31 13.14
CA ALA A 138 -1.15 5.38 13.57
C ALA A 138 -0.33 6.01 12.44
N TRP A 139 -0.56 5.63 11.17
CA TRP A 139 0.28 6.02 10.03
C TRP A 139 1.75 5.67 10.23
N ASP A 140 2.03 4.60 10.98
CA ASP A 140 3.39 4.09 11.09
C ASP A 140 3.94 3.75 9.70
N PRO A 141 5.21 4.06 9.41
CA PRO A 141 5.80 3.77 8.09
C PRO A 141 5.67 2.31 7.64
N VAL A 142 5.67 1.35 8.54
CA VAL A 142 5.48 -0.08 8.22
C VAL A 142 4.01 -0.40 7.92
N GLU A 143 3.06 0.19 8.67
CA GLU A 143 1.63 0.14 8.34
C GLU A 143 1.38 0.69 6.93
N ASN A 144 1.90 1.90 6.65
CA ASN A 144 1.79 2.56 5.37
C ASN A 144 2.36 1.72 4.23
N SER A 145 3.49 1.05 4.48
CA SER A 145 4.16 0.22 3.48
C SER A 145 3.33 -0.99 3.05
N SER A 146 2.40 -1.46 3.88
CA SER A 146 1.44 -2.51 3.53
C SER A 146 0.20 -1.95 2.85
N LEU A 147 -0.27 -0.78 3.26
CA LEU A 147 -1.47 -0.12 2.73
C LEU A 147 -1.29 0.33 1.28
N VAL A 148 -0.13 0.90 0.95
CA VAL A 148 0.15 1.45 -0.39
C VAL A 148 0.01 0.41 -1.51
N PRO A 149 0.67 -0.77 -1.49
CA PRO A 149 0.46 -1.80 -2.51
C PRO A 149 -0.98 -2.30 -2.56
N TRP A 150 -1.69 -2.33 -1.42
CA TRP A 150 -3.10 -2.71 -1.38
C TRP A 150 -3.99 -1.70 -2.12
N LEU A 151 -3.83 -0.39 -1.88
CA LEU A 151 -4.58 0.67 -2.58
C LEU A 151 -4.38 0.60 -4.09
N VAL A 152 -3.13 0.40 -4.54
CA VAL A 152 -2.81 0.28 -5.96
C VAL A 152 -3.38 -1.02 -6.56
N MET A 153 -3.39 -2.13 -5.80
CA MET A 153 -4.01 -3.38 -6.22
C MET A 153 -5.54 -3.25 -6.35
N VAL A 154 -6.20 -2.54 -5.43
CA VAL A 154 -7.64 -2.23 -5.52
C VAL A 154 -7.92 -1.41 -6.79
N ALA A 155 -7.11 -0.39 -7.07
CA ALA A 155 -7.20 0.39 -8.29
C ALA A 155 -7.01 -0.50 -9.54
N ALA A 156 -6.01 -1.39 -9.55
CA ALA A 156 -5.77 -2.35 -10.63
C ALA A 156 -6.98 -3.25 -10.88
N GLY A 157 -7.58 -3.79 -9.82
CA GLY A 157 -8.79 -4.63 -9.92
C GLY A 157 -9.97 -3.89 -10.56
N HIS A 158 -10.19 -2.63 -10.21
CA HIS A 158 -11.25 -1.80 -10.82
C HIS A 158 -10.99 -1.54 -12.31
N VAL A 159 -9.75 -1.18 -12.68
CA VAL A 159 -9.39 -0.96 -14.10
C VAL A 159 -9.47 -2.27 -14.91
N MET A 160 -9.11 -3.42 -14.32
CA MET A 160 -9.31 -4.72 -14.98
C MET A 160 -10.79 -5.03 -15.24
N ILE A 161 -11.71 -4.64 -14.34
CA ILE A 161 -13.15 -4.79 -14.56
C ILE A 161 -13.62 -3.89 -15.72
N ILE A 162 -13.13 -2.64 -15.78
CA ILE A 162 -13.43 -1.72 -16.88
C ILE A 162 -13.00 -2.36 -18.21
N ASN A 163 -11.75 -2.84 -18.29
CA ASN A 163 -11.23 -3.50 -19.48
C ASN A 163 -12.02 -4.75 -19.90
N LYS A 164 -12.42 -5.58 -18.93
CA LYS A 164 -13.22 -6.78 -19.20
C LYS A 164 -14.54 -6.43 -19.89
N ASN A 165 -15.13 -5.28 -19.57
CA ASN A 165 -16.46 -4.90 -20.05
C ASN A 165 -16.42 -4.05 -21.32
N LYS A 166 -15.38 -3.26 -21.54
CA LYS A 166 -15.35 -2.25 -22.62
C LYS A 166 -14.06 -2.22 -23.44
N GLY A 167 -12.96 -2.78 -22.93
CA GLY A 167 -11.68 -2.89 -23.66
C GLY A 167 -10.80 -1.65 -23.62
N GLY A 168 -11.05 -0.68 -22.73
CA GLY A 168 -10.22 0.52 -22.57
C GLY A 168 -9.14 0.39 -21.50
N SER A 169 -8.29 1.40 -21.37
CA SER A 169 -7.32 1.56 -20.24
C SER A 169 -6.29 0.42 -20.11
N LEU A 170 -5.88 -0.19 -21.24
CA LEU A 170 -4.94 -1.32 -21.24
C LEU A 170 -3.60 -1.00 -20.56
N PHE A 171 -3.06 0.20 -20.82
CA PHE A 171 -1.81 0.63 -20.20
C PHE A 171 -1.94 0.75 -18.68
N MET A 172 -3.01 1.41 -18.20
CA MET A 172 -3.23 1.59 -16.77
C MET A 172 -3.40 0.26 -16.05
N THR A 173 -4.03 -0.72 -16.69
CA THR A 173 -4.14 -2.08 -16.16
C THR A 173 -2.77 -2.73 -15.96
N HIS A 174 -1.87 -2.65 -16.95
CA HIS A 174 -0.50 -3.15 -16.81
C HIS A 174 0.26 -2.37 -15.75
N LEU A 175 0.23 -1.04 -15.81
CA LEU A 175 0.96 -0.16 -14.91
C LEU A 175 0.60 -0.43 -13.45
N LEU A 176 -0.70 -0.43 -13.10
CA LEU A 176 -1.16 -0.62 -11.73
C LEU A 176 -0.88 -2.04 -11.22
N THR A 177 -1.06 -3.06 -12.07
CA THR A 177 -0.76 -4.45 -11.69
C THR A 177 0.73 -4.64 -11.43
N ILE A 178 1.59 -4.09 -12.27
CA ILE A 178 3.04 -4.13 -12.10
C ILE A 178 3.45 -3.33 -10.86
N ALA A 179 2.94 -2.11 -10.73
CA ALA A 179 3.24 -1.23 -9.60
C ALA A 179 2.89 -1.86 -8.26
N SER A 180 1.78 -2.61 -8.16
CA SER A 180 1.37 -3.28 -6.91
C SER A 180 2.46 -4.21 -6.38
N PHE A 181 3.06 -5.04 -7.22
CA PHE A 181 4.15 -5.93 -6.81
C PHE A 181 5.46 -5.17 -6.55
N LEU A 182 5.81 -4.19 -7.39
CA LEU A 182 7.00 -3.35 -7.17
C LEU A 182 6.90 -2.60 -5.84
N LEU A 183 5.72 -2.16 -5.45
CA LEU A 183 5.47 -1.52 -4.16
C LEU A 183 5.60 -2.50 -2.99
N VAL A 184 5.28 -3.79 -3.15
CA VAL A 184 5.58 -4.83 -2.16
C VAL A 184 7.10 -4.99 -1.99
N LEU A 185 7.87 -4.97 -3.09
CA LEU A 185 9.34 -5.01 -3.02
C LEU A 185 9.89 -3.76 -2.33
N TYR A 186 9.35 -2.58 -2.64
CA TYR A 186 9.72 -1.33 -1.98
C TYR A 186 9.35 -1.35 -0.50
N SER A 187 8.20 -1.88 -0.13
CA SER A 187 7.79 -2.10 1.26
C SER A 187 8.78 -3.00 2.00
N THR A 188 9.23 -4.07 1.35
CA THR A 188 10.25 -4.96 1.89
C THR A 188 11.58 -4.23 2.11
N PHE A 189 11.98 -3.37 1.15
CA PHE A 189 13.15 -2.51 1.33
C PHE A 189 12.97 -1.57 2.53
N LEU A 190 11.86 -0.86 2.64
CA LEU A 190 11.62 0.07 3.76
C LEU A 190 11.72 -0.63 5.11
N THR A 191 11.06 -1.79 5.25
CA THR A 191 10.97 -2.49 6.54
C THR A 191 12.23 -3.24 6.93
N ARG A 192 13.00 -3.78 5.97
CA ARG A 192 14.14 -4.69 6.22
C ARG A 192 15.51 -4.03 6.09
N SER A 193 15.60 -2.82 5.54
CA SER A 193 16.88 -2.12 5.33
C SER A 193 17.42 -1.39 6.57
N GLY A 194 16.66 -1.35 7.66
CA GLY A 194 16.98 -0.53 8.83
C GLY A 194 16.76 0.97 8.66
N ILE A 195 16.37 1.43 7.45
CA ILE A 195 16.21 2.87 7.16
C ILE A 195 15.10 3.55 7.97
N LEU A 196 14.13 2.78 8.45
CA LEU A 196 13.02 3.24 9.29
C LEU A 196 13.29 3.13 10.79
N GLY A 197 14.48 2.67 11.22
CA GLY A 197 14.76 2.31 12.61
C GLY A 197 14.40 3.37 13.66
N ASN A 198 14.50 4.66 13.31
CA ASN A 198 14.15 5.76 14.22
C ASN A 198 12.74 6.33 13.98
N SER A 199 11.99 5.84 13.00
CA SER A 199 10.69 6.40 12.59
C SER A 199 9.54 5.40 12.71
N SER A 200 9.81 4.14 13.01
CA SER A 200 8.81 3.09 13.16
C SER A 200 9.16 2.16 14.32
N VAL A 201 8.14 1.82 15.11
CA VAL A 201 8.26 0.81 16.18
C VAL A 201 8.30 -0.62 15.64
N HIS A 202 7.97 -0.83 14.37
CA HIS A 202 7.95 -2.11 13.68
C HIS A 202 9.19 -2.34 12.80
N ALA A 203 10.11 -1.36 12.72
CA ALA A 203 11.27 -1.49 11.85
C ALA A 203 12.27 -2.51 12.40
N PHE A 204 12.87 -3.26 11.49
CA PHE A 204 13.96 -4.16 11.82
C PHE A 204 15.29 -3.39 11.87
N THR A 205 16.22 -3.90 12.66
CA THR A 205 17.61 -3.41 12.65
C THR A 205 18.26 -3.72 11.31
N ASP A 206 19.22 -2.90 10.90
CA ASP A 206 19.98 -3.13 9.67
C ASP A 206 20.80 -4.41 9.80
N LEU A 207 20.52 -5.38 8.92
CA LEU A 207 21.24 -6.64 8.82
C LEU A 207 22.34 -6.60 7.74
N GLY A 208 22.69 -5.41 7.22
CA GLY A 208 23.66 -5.21 6.14
C GLY A 208 23.14 -5.59 4.75
N MET A 209 21.84 -5.82 4.59
CA MET A 209 21.22 -6.20 3.30
C MET A 209 20.66 -5.03 2.50
N GLN A 210 20.88 -3.79 2.91
CA GLN A 210 20.28 -2.60 2.28
C GLN A 210 20.59 -2.55 0.77
N GLY A 211 21.84 -2.78 0.37
CA GLY A 211 22.25 -2.79 -1.04
C GLY A 211 21.55 -3.86 -1.86
N GLN A 212 21.43 -5.06 -1.32
CA GLN A 212 20.74 -6.20 -1.97
C GLN A 212 19.25 -5.91 -2.20
N LEU A 213 18.57 -5.33 -1.21
CA LEU A 213 17.16 -4.97 -1.33
C LEU A 213 16.93 -3.88 -2.38
N VAL A 214 17.82 -2.88 -2.48
CA VAL A 214 17.78 -1.86 -3.55
C VAL A 214 17.97 -2.52 -4.92
N ILE A 215 18.98 -3.38 -5.08
CA ILE A 215 19.23 -4.11 -6.34
C ILE A 215 18.01 -4.94 -6.71
N TYR A 216 17.34 -5.57 -5.75
CA TYR A 216 16.13 -6.34 -5.99
C TYR A 216 15.02 -5.48 -6.61
N VAL A 217 14.69 -4.34 -6.02
CA VAL A 217 13.69 -3.41 -6.57
C VAL A 217 14.09 -2.93 -7.97
N LEU A 218 15.35 -2.48 -8.14
CA LEU A 218 15.84 -1.96 -9.42
C LEU A 218 15.86 -3.00 -10.53
N THR A 219 16.19 -4.26 -10.22
CA THR A 219 16.16 -5.35 -11.21
C THR A 219 14.75 -5.59 -11.76
N PHE A 220 13.73 -5.56 -10.91
CA PHE A 220 12.37 -5.75 -11.37
C PHE A 220 11.84 -4.52 -12.13
N ILE A 221 12.19 -3.30 -11.74
CA ILE A 221 11.90 -2.09 -12.54
C ILE A 221 12.56 -2.20 -13.92
N PHE A 222 13.85 -2.55 -13.96
CA PHE A 222 14.59 -2.77 -15.21
C PHE A 222 13.90 -3.80 -16.12
N LEU A 223 13.52 -4.95 -15.57
CA LEU A 223 12.83 -6.01 -16.31
C LEU A 223 11.50 -5.51 -16.90
N CYS A 224 10.71 -4.80 -16.11
CA CYS A 224 9.42 -4.25 -16.56
C CYS A 224 9.60 -3.27 -17.72
N VAL A 225 10.53 -2.32 -17.59
CA VAL A 225 10.79 -1.33 -18.64
C VAL A 225 11.38 -1.98 -19.89
N ALA A 226 12.33 -2.92 -19.76
CA ALA A 226 12.91 -3.64 -20.89
C ALA A 226 11.86 -4.45 -21.67
N LEU A 227 10.89 -5.05 -20.98
CA LEU A 227 9.79 -5.77 -21.62
C LEU A 227 8.75 -4.84 -22.26
N LEU A 228 8.57 -3.64 -21.72
CA LEU A 228 7.67 -2.62 -22.25
C LEU A 228 8.14 -2.10 -23.61
N ILE A 229 9.45 -2.04 -23.85
CA ILE A 229 10.04 -1.55 -25.11
C ILE A 229 9.82 -2.58 -26.22
N HIS A 230 9.13 -2.18 -27.31
CA HIS A 230 8.86 -3.06 -28.47
C HIS A 230 9.99 -3.06 -29.47
N ASP A 231 10.57 -1.90 -29.73
CA ASP A 231 11.66 -1.73 -30.68
C ASP A 231 12.92 -2.44 -30.18
N LYS A 232 13.48 -3.31 -31.01
CA LYS A 232 14.67 -4.11 -30.66
C LYS A 232 15.90 -3.22 -30.41
N LEU A 233 16.11 -2.19 -31.22
CA LEU A 233 17.26 -1.30 -31.10
C LEU A 233 17.16 -0.51 -29.79
N ILE A 234 16.01 0.11 -29.53
CA ILE A 234 15.77 0.89 -28.30
C ILE A 234 15.92 0.00 -27.07
N ARG A 235 15.39 -1.23 -27.11
CA ARG A 235 15.50 -2.18 -26.02
C ARG A 235 16.94 -2.58 -25.73
N VAL A 236 17.72 -2.92 -26.78
CA VAL A 236 19.15 -3.24 -26.63
C VAL A 236 19.91 -2.04 -26.10
N SER A 237 19.66 -0.85 -26.66
CA SER A 237 20.29 0.39 -26.17
C SER A 237 19.96 0.65 -24.67
N TYR A 238 18.69 0.47 -24.28
CA TYR A 238 18.28 0.60 -22.87
C TYR A 238 19.02 -0.38 -21.97
N ILE A 239 19.14 -1.65 -22.37
CA ILE A 239 19.87 -2.67 -21.61
C ILE A 239 21.35 -2.29 -21.48
N MET A 240 21.99 -1.95 -22.61
CA MET A 240 23.42 -1.57 -22.61
C MET A 240 23.70 -0.31 -21.79
N CYS A 241 22.86 0.73 -21.93
CA CYS A 241 22.97 1.94 -21.12
C CYS A 241 22.76 1.66 -19.63
N SER A 242 21.81 0.81 -19.26
CA SER A 242 21.57 0.43 -17.87
C SER A 242 22.78 -0.30 -17.26
N LEU A 243 23.38 -1.23 -18.00
CA LEU A 243 24.60 -1.92 -17.55
C LEU A 243 25.78 -0.98 -17.45
N LEU A 244 25.94 -0.03 -18.38
CA LEU A 244 26.98 0.98 -18.35
C LEU A 244 26.82 1.92 -17.14
N ILE A 245 25.59 2.38 -16.87
CA ILE A 245 25.28 3.23 -15.71
C ILE A 245 25.58 2.47 -14.42
N LEU A 246 25.24 1.18 -14.33
CA LEU A 246 25.58 0.35 -13.18
C LEU A 246 27.11 0.24 -13.01
N ALA A 247 27.85 -0.03 -14.08
CA ALA A 247 29.31 -0.09 -14.04
C ALA A 247 29.94 1.25 -13.58
N ILE A 248 29.49 2.36 -14.13
CA ILE A 248 29.94 3.70 -13.72
C ILE A 248 29.61 3.94 -12.23
N SER A 249 28.43 3.57 -11.79
CA SER A 249 28.01 3.70 -10.38
C SER A 249 28.92 2.93 -9.42
N ILE A 250 29.37 1.75 -9.82
CA ILE A 250 30.25 0.88 -9.02
C ILE A 250 31.69 1.42 -9.05
N LEU A 251 32.22 1.71 -10.24
CA LEU A 251 33.63 2.06 -10.43
C LEU A 251 33.98 3.46 -9.90
N TYR A 252 33.09 4.42 -10.09
CA TYR A 252 33.36 5.85 -9.77
C TYR A 252 32.57 6.36 -8.56
N GLY A 253 31.72 5.53 -7.94
CA GLY A 253 31.00 5.91 -6.74
C GLY A 253 29.84 6.91 -6.92
N TYR A 254 29.45 7.29 -8.16
CA TYR A 254 28.38 8.24 -8.46
C TYR A 254 26.97 7.66 -8.29
N LYS A 255 26.75 6.86 -7.22
CA LYS A 255 25.54 6.07 -7.01
C LYS A 255 24.25 6.87 -7.09
N LYS A 256 24.18 8.06 -6.46
CA LYS A 256 22.98 8.92 -6.43
C LYS A 256 22.62 9.47 -7.81
N ILE A 257 23.59 10.05 -8.51
CA ILE A 257 23.37 10.66 -9.83
C ILE A 257 22.99 9.60 -10.86
N CYS A 258 23.69 8.46 -10.87
CA CYS A 258 23.39 7.33 -11.73
C CYS A 258 21.98 6.79 -11.49
N LEU A 259 21.56 6.63 -10.24
CA LEU A 259 20.22 6.17 -9.89
C LEU A 259 19.14 7.13 -10.38
N LEU A 260 19.26 8.42 -10.09
CA LEU A 260 18.28 9.43 -10.49
C LEU A 260 18.19 9.57 -12.02
N GLY A 261 19.34 9.61 -12.71
CA GLY A 261 19.38 9.67 -14.17
C GLY A 261 18.74 8.45 -14.81
N TRP A 262 19.05 7.25 -14.29
CA TRP A 262 18.44 6.00 -14.78
C TRP A 262 16.93 5.92 -14.54
N LEU A 263 16.44 6.33 -13.36
CA LEU A 263 15.00 6.38 -13.07
C LEU A 263 14.28 7.37 -13.97
N THR A 264 14.86 8.56 -14.21
CA THR A 264 14.30 9.58 -15.11
C THR A 264 14.23 9.05 -16.55
N ALA A 265 15.30 8.43 -17.06
CA ALA A 265 15.34 7.82 -18.37
C ALA A 265 14.30 6.67 -18.51
N SER A 266 14.22 5.81 -17.49
CA SER A 266 13.24 4.71 -17.45
C SER A 266 11.78 5.22 -17.46
N THR A 267 11.50 6.31 -16.74
CA THR A 267 10.20 6.98 -16.76
C THR A 267 9.89 7.56 -18.14
N GLY A 268 10.83 8.26 -18.76
CA GLY A 268 10.69 8.81 -20.11
C GLY A 268 10.42 7.73 -21.15
N ILE A 269 11.14 6.60 -21.08
CA ILE A 269 10.94 5.43 -21.95
C ILE A 269 9.57 4.80 -21.71
N THR A 270 9.10 4.74 -20.47
CA THR A 270 7.77 4.22 -20.14
C THR A 270 6.68 5.08 -20.79
N ILE A 271 6.78 6.41 -20.67
CA ILE A 271 5.85 7.36 -21.30
C ILE A 271 5.90 7.23 -22.83
N TYR A 272 7.10 7.18 -23.41
CA TYR A 272 7.27 6.97 -24.87
C TYR A 272 6.61 5.68 -25.34
N SER A 273 6.83 4.57 -24.61
CA SER A 273 6.26 3.27 -24.94
C SER A 273 4.73 3.27 -24.84
N TYR A 274 4.17 3.97 -23.85
CA TYR A 274 2.73 4.20 -23.76
C TYR A 274 2.19 4.92 -24.98
N MET A 275 2.79 6.04 -25.33
CA MET A 275 2.33 6.88 -26.45
C MET A 275 2.39 6.16 -27.81
N LYS A 276 3.38 5.26 -27.99
CA LYS A 276 3.68 4.64 -29.28
C LYS A 276 3.01 3.27 -29.47
N TYR A 277 2.92 2.45 -28.42
CA TYR A 277 2.61 1.03 -28.57
C TYR A 277 1.25 0.60 -28.00
N PHE A 278 0.69 1.39 -27.10
CA PHE A 278 -0.63 1.05 -26.55
C PHE A 278 -1.75 1.63 -27.42
N PRO A 279 -2.81 0.83 -27.66
CA PRO A 279 -3.98 1.31 -28.37
C PRO A 279 -4.58 2.52 -27.65
N LYS A 280 -4.95 3.53 -28.44
CA LYS A 280 -5.70 4.68 -27.94
C LYS A 280 -7.19 4.36 -27.96
N GLU A 281 -7.92 4.86 -26.98
CA GLU A 281 -9.38 4.78 -26.99
C GLU A 281 -9.92 5.73 -28.06
N GLU A 282 -10.84 5.22 -28.89
CA GLU A 282 -11.45 5.99 -29.98
C GLU A 282 -12.70 6.76 -29.53
N GLU A 283 -13.32 6.35 -28.42
CA GLU A 283 -14.54 6.97 -27.91
C GLU A 283 -14.32 7.68 -26.57
N GLU A 284 -14.78 8.93 -26.47
CA GLU A 284 -14.84 9.65 -25.20
C GLU A 284 -15.86 9.01 -24.26
N GLU A 285 -15.44 8.78 -23.02
CA GLU A 285 -16.33 8.22 -22.01
C GLU A 285 -17.32 9.27 -21.51
N SER A 286 -18.59 8.88 -21.42
CA SER A 286 -19.63 9.74 -20.88
C SER A 286 -19.42 9.98 -19.38
N LEU A 287 -19.52 11.21 -18.92
CA LEU A 287 -19.55 11.58 -17.51
C LEU A 287 -20.67 10.87 -16.72
N TYR A 288 -21.68 10.36 -17.41
CA TYR A 288 -22.79 9.60 -16.81
C TYR A 288 -22.63 8.09 -16.99
N SER A 289 -21.39 7.60 -17.15
CA SER A 289 -21.07 6.18 -17.23
C SER A 289 -20.45 5.65 -15.93
N ARG A 290 -20.64 4.35 -15.68
CA ARG A 290 -20.04 3.66 -14.53
C ARG A 290 -18.54 3.56 -14.67
N GLU A 291 -18.05 3.31 -15.88
CA GLU A 291 -16.62 3.16 -16.19
C GLU A 291 -15.84 4.41 -15.88
N PHE A 292 -16.34 5.57 -16.28
CA PHE A 292 -15.71 6.86 -16.00
C PHE A 292 -15.47 7.04 -14.47
N TRP A 293 -16.50 6.83 -13.65
CA TRP A 293 -16.37 7.04 -12.20
C TRP A 293 -15.57 5.94 -11.51
N MET A 294 -15.56 4.71 -12.04
CA MET A 294 -14.66 3.65 -11.57
C MET A 294 -13.20 4.01 -11.87
N PHE A 295 -12.92 4.58 -13.05
CA PHE A 295 -11.57 5.04 -13.41
C PHE A 295 -11.13 6.22 -12.53
N ILE A 296 -12.02 7.20 -12.30
CA ILE A 296 -11.75 8.30 -11.35
C ILE A 296 -11.46 7.75 -9.95
N GLY A 297 -12.23 6.77 -9.48
CA GLY A 297 -11.96 6.11 -8.19
C GLY A 297 -10.58 5.45 -8.13
N ALA A 298 -10.18 4.74 -9.18
CA ALA A 298 -8.85 4.16 -9.30
C ALA A 298 -7.75 5.23 -9.29
N LEU A 299 -7.97 6.37 -9.94
CA LEU A 299 -7.03 7.50 -9.95
C LEU A 299 -6.92 8.13 -8.54
N VAL A 300 -8.02 8.31 -7.83
CA VAL A 300 -8.03 8.84 -6.45
C VAL A 300 -7.24 7.91 -5.51
N LEU A 301 -7.42 6.58 -5.62
CA LEU A 301 -6.64 5.60 -4.86
C LEU A 301 -5.14 5.67 -5.19
N LEU A 302 -4.80 5.83 -6.47
CA LEU A 302 -3.41 6.00 -6.90
C LEU A 302 -2.80 7.28 -6.33
N LEU A 303 -3.50 8.41 -6.40
CA LEU A 303 -3.02 9.69 -5.85
C LEU A 303 -2.84 9.60 -4.33
N SER A 304 -3.80 9.01 -3.62
CA SER A 304 -3.67 8.73 -2.18
C SER A 304 -2.42 7.90 -1.88
N SER A 305 -2.20 6.82 -2.64
CA SER A 305 -1.03 5.95 -2.48
C SER A 305 0.30 6.66 -2.74
N LEU A 306 0.35 7.57 -3.74
CA LEU A 306 1.54 8.37 -4.04
C LEU A 306 1.88 9.34 -2.90
N VAL A 307 0.87 10.00 -2.33
CA VAL A 307 1.03 10.90 -1.18
C VAL A 307 1.54 10.12 0.05
N ILE A 308 0.95 8.96 0.36
CA ILE A 308 1.42 8.10 1.46
C ILE A 308 2.86 7.65 1.21
N THR A 309 3.17 7.19 -0.02
CA THR A 309 4.53 6.74 -0.39
C THR A 309 5.55 7.85 -0.22
N TYR A 310 5.24 9.07 -0.67
CA TYR A 310 6.13 10.22 -0.53
C TYR A 310 6.46 10.50 0.95
N PHE A 311 5.46 10.60 1.80
CA PHE A 311 5.66 10.90 3.22
C PHE A 311 6.34 9.75 3.98
N THR A 312 6.00 8.53 3.67
CA THR A 312 6.64 7.33 4.25
C THR A 312 8.11 7.20 3.81
N SER A 313 8.45 7.74 2.63
CA SER A 313 9.81 7.72 2.08
C SER A 313 10.70 8.87 2.57
N ILE A 314 10.24 9.74 3.47
CA ILE A 314 11.06 10.85 4.00
C ILE A 314 12.43 10.37 4.51
N PRO A 315 12.57 9.27 5.27
CA PRO A 315 13.89 8.76 5.70
C PRO A 315 14.78 8.37 4.51
N VAL A 316 14.21 7.81 3.43
CA VAL A 316 14.95 7.50 2.20
C VAL A 316 15.42 8.78 1.50
N LEU A 317 14.53 9.78 1.39
CA LEU A 317 14.84 11.08 0.79
C LEU A 317 15.90 11.81 1.60
N ASN A 318 15.82 11.78 2.93
CA ASN A 318 16.83 12.34 3.82
C ASN A 318 18.20 11.72 3.53
N LYS A 319 18.29 10.40 3.45
CA LYS A 319 19.55 9.69 3.15
C LYS A 319 20.05 9.97 1.72
N LEU A 320 19.13 10.08 0.75
CA LEU A 320 19.48 10.30 -0.65
C LEU A 320 19.96 11.74 -0.91
N PHE A 321 19.29 12.72 -0.33
CA PHE A 321 19.53 14.14 -0.59
C PHE A 321 20.22 14.89 0.55
N ASN A 322 20.66 14.19 1.61
CA ASN A 322 21.23 14.74 2.84
C ASN A 322 20.32 15.81 3.48
N LEU A 323 19.02 15.46 3.61
CA LEU A 323 18.02 16.31 4.26
C LEU A 323 17.83 15.86 5.71
N GLU A 324 17.26 16.75 6.54
CA GLU A 324 16.94 16.49 7.95
C GLU A 324 15.45 16.71 8.24
N LYS A 325 14.59 16.26 7.32
CA LYS A 325 13.14 16.39 7.50
C LYS A 325 12.63 15.38 8.51
N ALA A 326 11.86 15.85 9.50
CA ALA A 326 11.16 14.97 10.43
C ALA A 326 10.03 14.20 9.73
N PRO A 327 9.74 12.94 10.15
CA PRO A 327 8.55 12.22 9.72
C PRO A 327 7.27 12.98 10.10
N LEU A 328 6.23 12.86 9.28
CA LEU A 328 4.95 13.48 9.55
C LEU A 328 4.26 12.89 10.79
N LYS A 329 3.55 13.75 11.51
CA LYS A 329 2.67 13.33 12.61
C LYS A 329 1.34 12.79 12.08
N VAL A 330 0.64 12.00 12.88
CA VAL A 330 -0.68 11.43 12.55
C VAL A 330 -1.68 12.48 12.07
N ALA A 331 -1.72 13.65 12.72
CA ALA A 331 -2.64 14.73 12.34
C ALA A 331 -2.35 15.29 10.94
N GLU A 332 -1.09 15.32 10.52
CA GLU A 332 -0.67 15.78 9.21
C GLU A 332 -1.00 14.75 8.13
N TYR A 333 -0.82 13.45 8.39
CA TYR A 333 -1.30 12.40 7.50
C TYR A 333 -2.82 12.48 7.33
N ASN A 334 -3.57 12.68 8.40
CA ASN A 334 -5.02 12.81 8.35
C ASN A 334 -5.47 14.01 7.50
N LEU A 335 -4.75 15.15 7.58
CA LEU A 335 -5.03 16.32 6.75
C LEU A 335 -5.03 15.97 5.24
N TRP A 336 -4.11 15.12 4.81
CA TRP A 336 -3.99 14.71 3.42
C TRP A 336 -4.90 13.54 3.05
N GLN A 337 -5.07 12.56 3.93
CA GLN A 337 -5.72 11.29 3.57
C GLN A 337 -7.24 11.29 3.80
N VAL A 338 -7.75 12.05 4.77
CA VAL A 338 -9.18 12.12 5.02
C VAL A 338 -9.97 12.66 3.82
N PRO A 339 -9.52 13.72 3.09
CA PRO A 339 -10.18 14.15 1.86
C PRO A 339 -10.27 13.05 0.80
N PHE A 340 -9.17 12.26 0.58
CA PHE A 340 -9.22 11.13 -0.34
C PHE A 340 -10.23 10.07 0.11
N ALA A 341 -10.27 9.75 1.40
CA ALA A 341 -11.23 8.79 1.95
C ALA A 341 -12.68 9.26 1.77
N ILE A 342 -12.98 10.54 1.98
CA ILE A 342 -14.32 11.12 1.73
C ILE A 342 -14.69 10.95 0.26
N ILE A 343 -13.80 11.32 -0.66
CA ILE A 343 -14.06 11.19 -2.11
C ILE A 343 -14.34 9.74 -2.47
N VAL A 344 -13.50 8.79 -1.99
CA VAL A 344 -13.69 7.36 -2.25
C VAL A 344 -15.05 6.88 -1.72
N LEU A 345 -15.45 7.26 -0.50
CA LEU A 345 -16.74 6.86 0.08
C LEU A 345 -17.93 7.42 -0.71
N VAL A 346 -17.85 8.67 -1.17
CA VAL A 346 -18.88 9.26 -2.04
C VAL A 346 -18.93 8.53 -3.38
N LEU A 347 -17.79 8.22 -3.99
CA LEU A 347 -17.72 7.47 -5.23
C LEU A 347 -18.30 6.06 -5.08
N ILE A 348 -17.99 5.36 -4.00
CA ILE A 348 -18.57 4.03 -3.67
C ILE A 348 -20.09 4.10 -3.54
N ALA A 349 -20.61 5.16 -2.91
CA ALA A 349 -22.05 5.35 -2.76
C ALA A 349 -22.77 5.56 -4.10
N ILE A 350 -22.19 6.37 -4.98
CA ILE A 350 -22.84 6.85 -6.21
C ILE A 350 -22.63 5.88 -7.38
N THR A 351 -21.41 5.36 -7.55
CA THR A 351 -20.99 4.65 -8.77
C THR A 351 -21.79 3.38 -9.01
N GLN A 352 -22.28 2.71 -7.97
CA GLN A 352 -23.11 1.51 -8.10
C GLN A 352 -24.40 1.76 -8.90
N PHE A 353 -24.96 2.98 -8.84
CA PHE A 353 -26.22 3.33 -9.50
C PHE A 353 -26.04 3.77 -10.96
N PHE A 354 -24.79 3.98 -11.41
CA PHE A 354 -24.53 4.22 -12.83
C PHE A 354 -24.67 2.94 -13.64
N ARG A 355 -25.15 3.09 -14.88
CA ARG A 355 -25.09 2.07 -15.92
C ARG A 355 -23.74 2.14 -16.66
N TYR A 356 -23.35 1.06 -17.30
CA TYR A 356 -22.08 0.98 -18.03
C TYR A 356 -21.94 2.00 -19.17
N LYS A 357 -23.00 2.35 -19.91
CA LYS A 357 -22.88 3.31 -21.04
C LYS A 357 -23.32 4.72 -20.64
N LYS A 358 -24.59 4.87 -20.30
CA LYS A 358 -25.19 6.19 -19.98
C LYS A 358 -26.30 6.02 -18.95
N THR A 359 -26.32 6.88 -17.97
CA THR A 359 -27.34 6.94 -16.91
C THR A 359 -28.16 8.21 -17.04
N ASP A 360 -29.46 8.12 -16.87
CA ASP A 360 -30.32 9.29 -16.74
C ASP A 360 -30.07 9.97 -15.37
N PRO A 361 -29.65 11.25 -15.34
CA PRO A 361 -29.39 11.99 -14.12
C PRO A 361 -30.59 12.08 -13.18
N LYS A 362 -31.81 12.18 -13.72
CA LYS A 362 -33.03 12.25 -12.92
C LYS A 362 -33.28 10.94 -12.15
N LEU A 363 -33.02 9.80 -12.83
CA LEU A 363 -33.13 8.48 -12.21
C LEU A 363 -32.04 8.27 -11.15
N LEU A 364 -30.83 8.71 -11.42
CA LEU A 364 -29.72 8.65 -10.47
C LEU A 364 -30.06 9.41 -9.19
N PHE A 365 -30.49 10.67 -9.30
CA PHE A 365 -30.89 11.48 -8.15
C PHE A 365 -32.05 10.87 -7.37
N LYS A 366 -33.09 10.36 -8.08
CA LYS A 366 -34.23 9.67 -7.47
C LYS A 366 -33.81 8.47 -6.62
N ASN A 367 -32.80 7.72 -7.09
CA ASN A 367 -32.31 6.53 -6.39
C ASN A 367 -31.43 6.86 -5.19
N LEU A 368 -30.70 7.96 -5.21
CA LEU A 368 -29.73 8.33 -4.16
C LEU A 368 -30.31 9.21 -3.05
N ARG A 369 -31.42 9.90 -3.30
CA ARG A 369 -31.94 10.95 -2.41
C ARG A 369 -32.18 10.49 -0.98
N TRP A 370 -32.75 9.29 -0.78
CA TRP A 370 -33.09 8.78 0.54
C TRP A 370 -31.85 8.32 1.30
N SER A 371 -30.94 7.61 0.65
CA SER A 371 -29.66 7.22 1.26
C SER A 371 -28.84 8.45 1.65
N ALA A 372 -28.80 9.50 0.82
CA ALA A 372 -28.12 10.74 1.12
C ALA A 372 -28.79 11.49 2.29
N LEU A 373 -30.13 11.62 2.27
CA LEU A 373 -30.86 12.29 3.35
C LEU A 373 -30.66 11.59 4.69
N LEU A 374 -30.79 10.26 4.74
CA LEU A 374 -30.55 9.48 5.94
C LEU A 374 -29.12 9.65 6.46
N ALA A 375 -28.13 9.61 5.57
CA ALA A 375 -26.74 9.79 5.95
C ALA A 375 -26.47 11.19 6.55
N ILE A 376 -27.05 12.22 5.96
CA ILE A 376 -26.93 13.60 6.46
C ILE A 376 -27.62 13.74 7.83
N VAL A 377 -28.86 13.28 7.95
CA VAL A 377 -29.61 13.39 9.22
C VAL A 377 -28.90 12.64 10.33
N PHE A 378 -28.60 11.35 10.14
CA PHE A 378 -27.87 10.56 11.17
C PHE A 378 -26.49 11.12 11.45
N GLY A 379 -25.75 11.50 10.42
CA GLY A 379 -24.40 12.03 10.54
C GLY A 379 -24.38 13.35 11.34
N LEU A 380 -25.29 14.27 11.04
CA LEU A 380 -25.41 15.51 11.79
C LEU A 380 -25.89 15.29 13.23
N THR A 381 -26.88 14.42 13.43
CA THR A 381 -27.38 14.08 14.78
C THR A 381 -26.26 13.53 15.67
N CYS A 382 -25.34 12.74 15.13
CA CYS A 382 -24.21 12.22 15.88
C CYS A 382 -23.05 13.22 16.03
N SER A 383 -22.79 14.06 15.02
CA SER A 383 -21.63 14.95 15.00
C SER A 383 -21.86 16.27 15.77
N ILE A 384 -23.07 16.84 15.71
CA ILE A 384 -23.40 18.12 16.36
C ILE A 384 -23.23 18.07 17.88
N PRO A 385 -23.75 17.06 18.62
CA PRO A 385 -23.52 16.97 20.04
C PRO A 385 -22.06 16.90 20.44
N LEU A 386 -21.25 16.17 19.65
CA LEU A 386 -19.81 16.05 19.90
C LEU A 386 -19.10 17.41 19.75
N TYR A 387 -19.58 18.24 18.85
CA TYR A 387 -19.04 19.60 18.68
C TYR A 387 -19.33 20.47 19.91
N PHE A 388 -20.54 20.44 20.46
CA PHE A 388 -20.91 21.25 21.62
C PHE A 388 -20.39 20.73 22.96
N LEU A 389 -20.13 19.43 23.08
CA LEU A 389 -19.61 18.81 24.31
C LEU A 389 -18.09 18.98 24.48
N ARG A 390 -17.39 19.42 23.45
CA ARG A 390 -15.93 19.57 23.48
C ARG A 390 -15.56 21.06 23.45
N ASP A 391 -14.79 21.49 24.42
CA ASP A 391 -14.24 22.84 24.42
C ASP A 391 -13.16 22.99 23.34
N TYR A 392 -13.44 23.79 22.33
CA TYR A 392 -12.53 24.09 21.23
C TYR A 392 -11.93 25.50 21.30
N SER A 393 -12.10 26.21 22.41
CA SER A 393 -11.60 27.57 22.57
C SER A 393 -10.08 27.65 22.42
N ALA A 394 -9.37 26.63 22.89
CA ALA A 394 -7.92 26.51 22.80
C ALA A 394 -7.44 25.63 21.61
N ALA A 395 -8.35 25.12 20.77
CA ALA A 395 -7.99 24.24 19.67
C ALA A 395 -7.30 24.98 18.53
N SER A 396 -6.22 24.38 18.01
CA SER A 396 -5.52 24.88 16.81
C SER A 396 -6.42 24.83 15.57
N ASN A 397 -6.09 25.60 14.53
CA ASN A 397 -6.80 25.56 13.25
C ASN A 397 -6.79 24.17 12.62
N LEU A 398 -5.72 23.40 12.80
CA LEU A 398 -5.60 22.02 12.33
C LEU A 398 -6.60 21.10 13.04
N GLU A 399 -6.77 21.24 14.35
CA GLU A 399 -7.73 20.45 15.12
C GLU A 399 -9.17 20.77 14.74
N LYS A 400 -9.49 22.04 14.51
CA LYS A 400 -10.81 22.47 14.01
C LYS A 400 -11.10 21.92 12.61
N TRP A 401 -10.11 21.96 11.72
CA TRP A 401 -10.22 21.37 10.38
C TRP A 401 -10.43 19.85 10.45
N ASN A 402 -9.67 19.16 11.28
CA ASN A 402 -9.82 17.74 11.47
C ASN A 402 -11.21 17.36 11.98
N LEU A 403 -11.81 18.14 12.87
CA LEU A 403 -13.17 17.89 13.35
C LEU A 403 -14.20 17.95 12.21
N ILE A 404 -14.15 19.00 11.38
CA ILE A 404 -15.05 19.15 10.22
C ILE A 404 -14.87 18.00 9.25
N SER A 405 -13.62 17.68 8.89
CA SER A 405 -13.29 16.62 7.95
C SER A 405 -13.71 15.23 8.48
N TYR A 406 -13.57 14.97 9.79
CA TYR A 406 -14.05 13.74 10.40
C TYR A 406 -15.58 13.62 10.42
N SER A 407 -16.30 14.71 10.63
CA SER A 407 -17.76 14.73 10.51
C SER A 407 -18.20 14.45 9.07
N LEU A 408 -17.52 15.05 8.09
CA LEU A 408 -17.78 14.78 6.68
C LEU A 408 -17.43 13.32 6.30
N LEU A 409 -16.34 12.79 6.82
CA LEU A 409 -15.96 11.39 6.62
C LEU A 409 -17.02 10.43 7.18
N PHE A 410 -17.55 10.74 8.38
CA PHE A 410 -18.61 9.95 9.00
C PHE A 410 -19.89 9.96 8.16
N ILE A 411 -20.33 11.15 7.71
CA ILE A 411 -21.50 11.30 6.83
C ILE A 411 -21.29 10.54 5.50
N ALA A 412 -20.12 10.68 4.88
CA ALA A 412 -19.79 9.97 3.64
C ALA A 412 -19.77 8.44 3.84
N GLY A 413 -19.26 7.98 4.99
CA GLY A 413 -19.29 6.56 5.36
C GLY A 413 -20.71 6.02 5.51
N LEU A 414 -21.58 6.74 6.22
CA LEU A 414 -23.00 6.40 6.32
C LEU A 414 -23.68 6.40 4.95
N PHE A 415 -23.37 7.39 4.11
CA PHE A 415 -23.89 7.46 2.75
C PHE A 415 -23.47 6.23 1.93
N ALA A 416 -22.21 5.81 2.01
CA ALA A 416 -21.74 4.59 1.36
C ALA A 416 -22.46 3.33 1.86
N VAL A 417 -22.67 3.20 3.16
CA VAL A 417 -23.41 2.06 3.75
C VAL A 417 -24.86 2.04 3.28
N PHE A 418 -25.58 3.16 3.41
CA PHE A 418 -27.01 3.21 3.06
C PHE A 418 -27.23 3.05 1.56
N ALA A 419 -26.43 3.71 0.72
CA ALA A 419 -26.56 3.64 -0.73
C ALA A 419 -26.29 2.20 -1.25
N ASN A 420 -25.24 1.54 -0.76
CA ASN A 420 -24.95 0.17 -1.15
C ASN A 420 -25.97 -0.83 -0.58
N GLY A 421 -26.48 -0.59 0.62
CA GLY A 421 -27.59 -1.35 1.21
C GLY A 421 -28.88 -1.19 0.38
N GLU A 422 -29.24 0.02 0.01
CA GLU A 422 -30.39 0.29 -0.87
C GLU A 422 -30.23 -0.36 -2.24
N TYR A 423 -29.02 -0.29 -2.84
CA TYR A 423 -28.73 -0.96 -4.11
C TYR A 423 -28.89 -2.47 -3.99
N TRP A 424 -28.36 -3.09 -2.94
CA TRP A 424 -28.51 -4.52 -2.69
C TRP A 424 -29.96 -4.93 -2.51
N LEU A 425 -30.71 -4.23 -1.67
CA LEU A 425 -32.09 -4.62 -1.33
C LEU A 425 -33.08 -4.30 -2.47
N ARG A 426 -32.99 -3.08 -3.07
CA ARG A 426 -33.95 -2.64 -4.10
C ARG A 426 -33.57 -3.09 -5.51
N ILE A 427 -32.32 -2.85 -5.94
CA ILE A 427 -31.92 -3.13 -7.33
C ILE A 427 -31.60 -4.60 -7.53
N LEU A 428 -30.82 -5.19 -6.62
CA LEU A 428 -30.46 -6.61 -6.67
C LEU A 428 -31.50 -7.53 -6.02
N LYS A 429 -32.60 -6.96 -5.47
CA LYS A 429 -33.70 -7.71 -4.83
C LYS A 429 -33.22 -8.67 -3.73
N GLY A 430 -32.23 -8.27 -2.94
CA GLY A 430 -31.64 -9.06 -1.87
C GLY A 430 -30.79 -10.26 -2.30
N LYS A 431 -30.54 -10.47 -3.60
CA LYS A 431 -29.79 -11.63 -4.10
C LYS A 431 -28.31 -11.54 -3.73
N ILE A 432 -27.90 -12.34 -2.74
CA ILE A 432 -26.52 -12.39 -2.20
C ILE A 432 -25.48 -12.72 -3.28
N ARG A 433 -25.80 -13.62 -4.20
CA ARG A 433 -24.88 -14.03 -5.28
C ARG A 433 -24.40 -12.87 -6.17
N HIS A 434 -25.17 -11.79 -6.24
CA HIS A 434 -24.84 -10.60 -7.03
C HIS A 434 -24.41 -9.40 -6.18
N ALA A 435 -24.41 -9.53 -4.85
CA ALA A 435 -24.16 -8.45 -3.91
C ALA A 435 -22.69 -8.26 -3.52
N GLY A 436 -21.74 -8.99 -4.13
CA GLY A 436 -20.33 -9.00 -3.73
C GLY A 436 -19.72 -7.59 -3.65
N SER A 437 -19.95 -6.73 -4.66
CA SER A 437 -19.48 -5.35 -4.64
C SER A 437 -20.14 -4.51 -3.53
N SER A 438 -21.46 -4.65 -3.34
CA SER A 438 -22.18 -3.91 -2.29
C SER A 438 -21.69 -4.31 -0.90
N ILE A 439 -21.51 -5.60 -0.65
CA ILE A 439 -21.01 -6.12 0.64
C ILE A 439 -19.59 -5.63 0.91
N ALA A 440 -18.71 -5.69 -0.10
CA ALA A 440 -17.34 -5.22 0.03
C ALA A 440 -17.27 -3.71 0.33
N HIS A 441 -18.09 -2.90 -0.37
CA HIS A 441 -18.14 -1.46 -0.17
C HIS A 441 -18.76 -1.07 1.18
N ILE A 442 -19.80 -1.77 1.64
CA ILE A 442 -20.35 -1.60 2.99
C ILE A 442 -19.29 -1.92 4.02
N GLY A 443 -18.59 -3.07 3.88
CA GLY A 443 -17.52 -3.46 4.79
C GLY A 443 -16.40 -2.43 4.86
N PHE A 444 -15.94 -1.93 3.73
CA PHE A 444 -14.93 -0.86 3.67
C PHE A 444 -15.38 0.43 4.37
N ALA A 445 -16.62 0.86 4.12
CA ALA A 445 -17.18 2.05 4.78
C ALA A 445 -17.27 1.87 6.30
N LEU A 446 -17.71 0.68 6.78
CA LEU A 446 -17.78 0.37 8.21
C LEU A 446 -16.39 0.34 8.86
N ILE A 447 -15.36 -0.14 8.17
CA ILE A 447 -13.97 -0.13 8.65
C ILE A 447 -13.50 1.32 8.84
N LEU A 448 -13.74 2.21 7.87
CA LEU A 448 -13.35 3.62 8.00
C LEU A 448 -14.11 4.32 9.13
N ILE A 449 -15.42 4.04 9.29
CA ILE A 449 -16.20 4.55 10.43
C ILE A 449 -15.61 4.03 11.75
N GLY A 450 -15.29 2.74 11.84
CA GLY A 450 -14.68 2.14 13.03
C GLY A 450 -13.33 2.76 13.38
N ALA A 451 -12.45 2.93 12.41
CA ALA A 451 -11.16 3.59 12.57
C ALA A 451 -11.31 5.04 13.04
N LEU A 452 -12.28 5.79 12.46
CA LEU A 452 -12.60 7.14 12.88
C LEU A 452 -13.06 7.21 14.34
N ILE A 453 -13.95 6.30 14.76
CA ILE A 453 -14.44 6.23 16.15
C ILE A 453 -13.29 5.90 17.11
N SER A 454 -12.44 4.94 16.74
CA SER A 454 -11.26 4.58 17.52
C SER A 454 -10.32 5.76 17.71
N THR A 455 -9.98 6.46 16.64
CA THR A 455 -9.09 7.64 16.68
C THR A 455 -9.70 8.79 17.49
N SER A 456 -11.01 9.02 17.39
CA SER A 456 -11.70 10.10 18.10
C SER A 456 -11.77 9.91 19.63
N LYS A 457 -11.73 8.66 20.09
CA LYS A 457 -11.78 8.29 21.51
C LYS A 457 -10.41 8.22 22.20
N ASN A 458 -9.33 8.23 21.46
CA ASN A 458 -7.98 8.29 22.02
C ASN A 458 -7.76 9.62 22.73
N LYS A 459 -8.05 9.67 24.03
CA LYS A 459 -7.58 10.76 24.90
C LYS A 459 -6.08 10.58 25.07
N PRO A 460 -5.23 11.60 24.84
CA PRO A 460 -3.87 11.54 25.31
C PRO A 460 -3.96 11.32 26.83
N TYR A 461 -3.33 10.25 27.33
CA TYR A 461 -3.16 10.09 28.78
C TYR A 461 -2.52 11.38 29.28
N HIS A 462 -3.27 12.19 30.01
CA HIS A 462 -2.70 13.29 30.76
C HIS A 462 -1.60 12.67 31.61
N LYS A 463 -0.36 13.15 31.43
CA LYS A 463 0.70 12.95 32.40
C LYS A 463 0.13 13.41 33.71
N THR A 464 -0.37 12.48 34.50
CA THR A 464 -0.72 12.73 35.89
C THR A 464 0.54 13.31 36.50
N ASN A 465 0.44 14.52 37.00
CA ASN A 465 1.47 15.24 37.73
C ASN A 465 2.07 14.34 38.82
N LEU A 466 3.14 13.64 38.51
CA LEU A 466 4.10 13.14 39.48
C LEU A 466 5.03 14.30 39.88
N LYS A 467 4.42 15.41 40.27
CA LYS A 467 5.04 16.43 41.11
C LYS A 467 4.20 16.46 42.37
N ASN A 468 4.67 15.74 43.36
CA ASN A 468 4.46 15.82 44.80
C ASN A 468 4.34 14.40 45.40
N LYS A 469 5.49 13.78 45.57
CA LYS A 469 5.85 13.14 46.87
C LYS A 469 7.37 13.05 46.94
#